data_dab59a2b4c77da7aebad5752a47c6d4d
#
_entry.id   dab59a2b4c77da7aebad5752a47c6d4d
#
_cell.length_a   1.000
_cell.length_b   1.000
_cell.length_c   1.000
_cell.angle_alpha   90.00
_cell.angle_beta   90.00
_cell.angle_gamma   90.00
#
_symmetry.space_group_name_H-M   'P 1'
#
loop_
_entity.id
_entity.type
_entity.pdbx_description
1 polymer ?
#
loop_
_entity_poly.entity_id
_entity_poly.type
_entity_poly.pdbx_seq_one_letter_code
_entity_poly.pdbx_strand_id
1 'polypeptide(L)'
;PKNGNSVVSTIDMQIQKIIEQKLKDFDDKIGSKVTNILVMNPQNGEILGMASSYPYNLNKPMDEKSLLSLYSQSEIDKMKAYTKQKQAEEATDSEDTSEDSKDSTKKKTDDQKTIYDAFNELWRNSIISDTNEPGSTYKPFTVATGLESGALTGNENYFCTGSLMVGKRNIGCSHVHGNITLKDAVAKSCNVAMMNIGFKEGADTFYKYQNIFGFGRSTGIDLPGETDTKSLVYNASNYSNSVTLATNAFGQN
;
A
#
# COMPACT_ATOMS: atom_id res chain seq x y z
N PRO A 1 -8.67 -33.21 -21.50
CA PRO A 1 -8.38 -31.89 -21.04
C PRO A 1 -8.32 -30.95 -22.24
N LYS A 2 -9.03 -29.81 -22.19
CA LYS A 2 -8.84 -28.78 -23.21
C LYS A 2 -7.58 -27.99 -22.83
N ASN A 3 -6.71 -27.68 -23.81
CA ASN A 3 -5.60 -26.78 -23.61
C ASN A 3 -6.12 -25.40 -23.20
N GLY A 4 -5.50 -24.79 -22.20
CA GLY A 4 -5.80 -23.42 -21.81
C GLY A 4 -5.31 -22.40 -22.86
N ASN A 5 -5.74 -21.16 -22.70
CA ASN A 5 -5.23 -20.06 -23.51
C ASN A 5 -3.81 -19.67 -23.07
N SER A 6 -3.01 -19.17 -24.01
CA SER A 6 -1.72 -18.56 -23.69
C SER A 6 -1.93 -17.18 -23.10
N VAL A 7 -1.12 -16.82 -22.09
CA VAL A 7 -1.06 -15.46 -21.52
C VAL A 7 0.28 -14.84 -21.92
N VAL A 8 0.23 -13.63 -22.47
CA VAL A 8 1.42 -12.82 -22.75
C VAL A 8 1.44 -11.68 -21.72
N SER A 9 2.51 -11.61 -20.93
CA SER A 9 2.69 -10.56 -19.94
C SER A 9 3.67 -9.50 -20.44
N THR A 10 3.64 -8.33 -19.83
CA THR A 10 4.58 -7.21 -20.08
C THR A 10 5.89 -7.36 -19.31
N ILE A 11 6.04 -8.40 -18.49
CA ILE A 11 7.22 -8.63 -17.65
C ILE A 11 8.46 -8.87 -18.54
N ASP A 12 9.48 -8.04 -18.33
CA ASP A 12 10.82 -8.22 -18.91
C ASP A 12 11.65 -9.11 -17.98
N MET A 13 12.10 -10.25 -18.50
CA MET A 13 12.83 -11.25 -17.71
C MET A 13 14.18 -10.74 -17.20
N GLN A 14 14.81 -9.78 -17.87
CA GLN A 14 16.08 -9.21 -17.39
C GLN A 14 15.83 -8.23 -16.26
N ILE A 15 14.83 -7.36 -16.41
CA ILE A 15 14.39 -6.44 -15.33
C ILE A 15 13.95 -7.26 -14.12
N GLN A 16 13.13 -8.30 -14.30
CA GLN A 16 12.67 -9.16 -13.23
C GLN A 16 13.83 -9.78 -12.44
N LYS A 17 14.84 -10.35 -13.12
CA LYS A 17 16.05 -10.87 -12.47
C LYS A 17 16.82 -9.82 -11.68
N ILE A 18 16.93 -8.60 -12.24
CA ILE A 18 17.64 -7.50 -11.56
C ILE A 18 16.93 -7.13 -10.26
N ILE A 19 15.60 -6.94 -10.30
CA ILE A 19 14.85 -6.54 -9.09
C ILE A 19 14.84 -7.63 -8.04
N GLU A 20 14.70 -8.90 -8.42
CA GLU A 20 14.78 -10.03 -7.49
C GLU A 20 16.15 -10.12 -6.80
N GLN A 21 17.24 -9.93 -7.55
CA GLN A 21 18.58 -9.91 -6.98
C GLN A 21 18.77 -8.71 -6.03
N LYS A 22 18.31 -7.52 -6.40
CA LYS A 22 18.40 -6.33 -5.55
C LYS A 22 17.57 -6.44 -4.29
N LEU A 23 16.39 -7.04 -4.39
CA LEU A 23 15.53 -7.34 -3.26
C LEU A 23 16.24 -8.27 -2.28
N LYS A 24 16.79 -9.38 -2.80
CA LYS A 24 17.57 -10.33 -1.99
C LYS A 24 18.78 -9.67 -1.33
N ASP A 25 19.57 -8.89 -2.08
CA ASP A 25 20.73 -8.18 -1.55
C ASP A 25 20.36 -7.21 -0.42
N PHE A 26 19.19 -6.58 -0.52
CA PHE A 26 18.66 -5.68 0.52
C PHE A 26 18.21 -6.47 1.76
N ASP A 27 17.42 -7.52 1.58
CA ASP A 27 16.91 -8.33 2.67
C ASP A 27 18.06 -9.04 3.43
N ASP A 28 19.08 -9.51 2.72
CA ASP A 28 20.26 -10.15 3.33
C ASP A 28 21.12 -9.16 4.16
N LYS A 29 21.17 -7.87 3.80
CA LYS A 29 22.04 -6.87 4.43
C LYS A 29 21.36 -6.03 5.49
N ILE A 30 20.14 -5.61 5.22
CA ILE A 30 19.39 -4.64 6.04
C ILE A 30 18.15 -5.30 6.59
N GLY A 31 17.37 -5.93 5.72
CA GLY A 31 16.11 -6.55 6.02
C GLY A 31 14.97 -5.54 6.26
N SER A 32 13.76 -6.00 6.05
CA SER A 32 12.54 -5.29 6.43
C SER A 32 11.44 -6.32 6.67
N LYS A 33 10.33 -5.87 7.23
CA LYS A 33 9.16 -6.75 7.38
C LYS A 33 8.61 -7.17 6.01
N VAL A 34 8.52 -6.24 5.09
CA VAL A 34 8.12 -6.46 3.68
C VAL A 34 8.83 -5.42 2.82
N THR A 35 9.50 -5.87 1.76
CA THR A 35 10.03 -5.01 0.70
C THR A 35 9.38 -5.40 -0.62
N ASN A 36 8.91 -4.41 -1.35
CA ASN A 36 8.30 -4.58 -2.67
C ASN A 36 9.04 -3.73 -3.70
N ILE A 37 9.24 -4.28 -4.90
CA ILE A 37 9.78 -3.55 -6.03
C ILE A 37 8.83 -3.69 -7.20
N LEU A 38 8.40 -2.55 -7.76
CA LEU A 38 7.62 -2.46 -8.98
C LEU A 38 8.37 -1.60 -9.99
N VAL A 39 8.53 -2.09 -11.20
CA VAL A 39 9.08 -1.32 -12.33
C VAL A 39 8.01 -1.17 -13.39
N MET A 40 7.69 0.07 -13.72
CA MET A 40 6.63 0.43 -14.66
C MET A 40 7.17 1.38 -15.73
N ASN A 41 6.72 1.21 -16.96
CA ASN A 41 6.94 2.18 -18.04
C ASN A 41 5.97 3.37 -17.85
N PRO A 42 6.45 4.59 -17.55
CA PRO A 42 5.57 5.72 -17.27
C PRO A 42 4.82 6.24 -18.50
N GLN A 43 5.20 5.84 -19.72
CA GLN A 43 4.57 6.30 -20.95
C GLN A 43 3.28 5.55 -21.28
N ASN A 44 3.17 4.29 -20.89
CA ASN A 44 2.04 3.44 -21.26
C ASN A 44 1.46 2.60 -20.10
N GLY A 45 2.10 2.65 -18.91
CA GLY A 45 1.65 1.92 -17.72
C GLY A 45 2.01 0.43 -17.69
N GLU A 46 2.78 -0.09 -18.65
CA GLU A 46 3.23 -1.49 -18.65
C GLU A 46 4.07 -1.81 -17.43
N ILE A 47 3.75 -2.89 -16.72
CA ILE A 47 4.54 -3.42 -15.62
C ILE A 47 5.65 -4.29 -16.22
N LEU A 48 6.90 -3.84 -16.07
CA LEU A 48 8.09 -4.49 -16.59
C LEU A 48 8.73 -5.46 -15.59
N GLY A 49 8.44 -5.30 -14.31
CA GLY A 49 8.93 -6.18 -13.26
C GLY A 49 8.19 -5.95 -11.96
N MET A 50 7.99 -7.02 -11.17
CA MET A 50 7.29 -6.99 -9.88
C MET A 50 7.87 -8.06 -8.97
N ALA A 51 8.35 -7.69 -7.79
CA ALA A 51 8.94 -8.61 -6.82
C ALA A 51 8.63 -8.20 -5.37
N SER A 52 8.52 -9.20 -4.50
CA SER A 52 8.31 -9.06 -3.05
C SER A 52 9.32 -9.89 -2.27
N SER A 53 9.56 -9.53 -1.01
CA SER A 53 10.45 -10.24 -0.08
C SER A 53 10.08 -11.71 0.17
N TYR A 54 8.88 -12.11 -0.16
CA TYR A 54 8.39 -13.49 0.09
C TYR A 54 8.18 -14.24 -1.22
N PRO A 55 9.27 -14.67 -1.90
CA PRO A 55 9.15 -15.43 -3.14
C PRO A 55 8.69 -16.86 -2.85
N TYR A 56 7.89 -17.40 -3.74
CA TYR A 56 7.52 -18.81 -3.73
C TYR A 56 7.57 -19.40 -5.15
N ASN A 57 7.71 -20.71 -5.24
CA ASN A 57 7.75 -21.40 -6.52
C ASN A 57 6.33 -21.63 -7.04
N LEU A 58 5.95 -20.94 -8.12
CA LEU A 58 4.63 -21.08 -8.77
C LEU A 58 4.31 -22.50 -9.24
N ASN A 59 5.32 -23.33 -9.52
CA ASN A 59 5.14 -24.74 -9.86
C ASN A 59 4.95 -25.64 -8.63
N LYS A 60 5.21 -25.13 -7.42
CA LYS A 60 5.04 -25.81 -6.13
C LYS A 60 4.48 -24.83 -5.10
N PRO A 61 3.27 -24.29 -5.33
CA PRO A 61 2.74 -23.20 -4.51
C PRO A 61 2.53 -23.61 -3.04
N MET A 62 2.31 -24.90 -2.76
CA MET A 62 2.10 -25.45 -1.43
C MET A 62 3.39 -26.00 -0.80
N ASP A 63 4.57 -25.55 -1.22
CA ASP A 63 5.82 -25.96 -0.58
C ASP A 63 5.95 -25.27 0.80
N GLU A 64 5.84 -26.07 1.87
CA GLU A 64 5.91 -25.60 3.26
C GLU A 64 7.24 -24.89 3.57
N LYS A 65 8.31 -25.18 2.85
CA LYS A 65 9.59 -24.47 3.03
C LYS A 65 9.50 -23.00 2.68
N SER A 66 8.60 -22.64 1.77
CA SER A 66 8.36 -21.23 1.41
C SER A 66 7.73 -20.44 2.57
N LEU A 67 7.04 -21.10 3.49
CA LEU A 67 6.46 -20.45 4.68
C LEU A 67 7.51 -20.03 5.70
N LEU A 68 8.73 -20.61 5.65
CA LEU A 68 9.82 -20.21 6.55
C LEU A 68 10.29 -18.76 6.35
N SER A 69 9.91 -18.13 5.26
CA SER A 69 10.11 -16.70 5.06
C SER A 69 9.18 -15.82 5.92
N LEU A 70 8.03 -16.36 6.34
CA LEU A 70 7.00 -15.65 7.12
C LEU A 70 6.93 -16.13 8.57
N TYR A 71 7.18 -17.42 8.81
CA TYR A 71 6.91 -18.10 10.07
C TYR A 71 8.08 -18.99 10.49
N SER A 72 8.25 -19.15 11.78
CA SER A 72 9.15 -20.18 12.33
C SER A 72 8.57 -21.59 12.11
N GLN A 73 9.44 -22.60 12.13
CA GLN A 73 9.01 -24.00 12.03
C GLN A 73 7.98 -24.37 13.09
N SER A 74 8.16 -23.87 14.34
CA SER A 74 7.22 -24.13 15.44
C SER A 74 5.82 -23.56 15.16
N GLU A 75 5.72 -22.38 14.53
CA GLU A 75 4.43 -21.79 14.16
C GLU A 75 3.77 -22.59 13.04
N ILE A 76 4.54 -23.01 12.03
CA ILE A 76 4.04 -23.86 10.95
C ILE A 76 3.49 -25.18 11.51
N ASP A 77 4.20 -25.82 12.44
CA ASP A 77 3.76 -27.09 13.05
C ASP A 77 2.47 -26.90 13.86
N LYS A 78 2.31 -25.78 14.57
CA LYS A 78 1.06 -25.43 15.28
C LYS A 78 -0.11 -25.22 14.31
N MET A 79 0.11 -24.49 13.22
CA MET A 79 -0.91 -24.27 12.20
C MET A 79 -1.36 -25.59 11.55
N LYS A 80 -0.42 -26.51 11.29
CA LYS A 80 -0.73 -27.84 10.76
C LYS A 80 -1.56 -28.67 11.75
N ALA A 81 -1.18 -28.66 13.02
CA ALA A 81 -1.94 -29.37 14.06
C ALA A 81 -3.35 -28.84 14.17
N TYR A 82 -3.51 -27.51 14.22
CA TYR A 82 -4.82 -26.85 14.25
C TYR A 82 -5.65 -27.14 13.00
N THR A 83 -5.05 -27.11 11.82
CA THR A 83 -5.74 -27.45 10.57
C THR A 83 -6.32 -28.88 10.59
N LYS A 84 -5.54 -29.86 11.08
CA LYS A 84 -5.99 -31.25 11.22
C LYS A 84 -7.14 -31.38 12.20
N GLN A 85 -7.08 -30.66 13.33
CA GLN A 85 -8.17 -30.66 14.31
C GLN A 85 -9.47 -30.12 13.70
N LYS A 86 -9.39 -28.98 13.02
CA LYS A 86 -10.54 -28.34 12.38
C LYS A 86 -11.18 -29.21 11.30
N GLN A 87 -10.37 -29.87 10.48
CA GLN A 87 -10.85 -30.82 9.48
C GLN A 87 -11.53 -32.05 10.12
N ALA A 88 -11.05 -32.52 11.26
CA ALA A 88 -11.68 -33.62 11.98
C ALA A 88 -13.03 -33.22 12.58
N GLU A 89 -13.15 -32.00 13.11
CA GLU A 89 -14.41 -31.44 13.63
C GLU A 89 -15.46 -31.28 12.52
N GLU A 90 -15.07 -30.74 11.36
CA GLU A 90 -15.94 -30.58 10.19
C GLU A 90 -16.41 -31.93 9.61
N ALA A 91 -15.58 -32.97 9.68
CA ALA A 91 -15.94 -34.31 9.25
C ALA A 91 -16.97 -34.99 10.17
N THR A 92 -16.94 -34.69 11.47
CA THR A 92 -17.92 -35.24 12.42
C THR A 92 -19.26 -34.52 12.36
N ASP A 93 -19.29 -33.21 12.08
CA ASP A 93 -20.54 -32.44 11.93
C ASP A 93 -21.32 -32.79 10.64
N SER A 94 -20.68 -33.38 9.65
CA SER A 94 -21.36 -33.77 8.42
C SER A 94 -22.12 -35.10 8.48
N GLU A 95 -22.01 -35.87 9.58
CA GLU A 95 -22.77 -37.13 9.79
C GLU A 95 -24.10 -36.94 10.51
N ASP A 96 -24.37 -35.74 11.05
CA ASP A 96 -25.62 -35.47 11.82
C ASP A 96 -26.49 -34.41 11.13
N THR A 97 -27.05 -34.76 9.95
CA THR A 97 -28.05 -33.95 9.27
C THR A 97 -29.47 -34.28 9.73
N SER A 98 -29.92 -33.69 10.80
CA SER A 98 -31.35 -33.44 11.06
C SER A 98 -31.61 -31.92 10.94
N GLU A 99 -32.50 -31.60 9.97
CA GLU A 99 -33.00 -30.25 9.74
C GLU A 99 -33.65 -29.71 11.03
N ASP A 100 -33.12 -28.65 11.62
CA ASP A 100 -33.84 -27.45 12.05
C ASP A 100 -32.94 -26.50 12.85
N SER A 101 -33.12 -25.23 12.60
CA SER A 101 -32.57 -24.05 13.28
C SER A 101 -31.34 -23.41 12.71
N LYS A 102 -31.59 -22.51 11.73
CA LYS A 102 -30.73 -21.38 11.45
C LYS A 102 -30.72 -20.43 12.65
N ASP A 103 -29.74 -20.54 13.52
CA ASP A 103 -29.34 -19.42 14.39
C ASP A 103 -27.92 -18.96 14.02
N SER A 104 -27.89 -17.84 13.30
CA SER A 104 -26.71 -17.19 12.78
C SER A 104 -26.07 -16.28 13.83
N THR A 105 -25.64 -16.83 14.97
CA THR A 105 -24.89 -16.04 15.98
C THR A 105 -24.01 -16.94 16.84
N LYS A 106 -22.82 -17.26 16.30
CA LYS A 106 -21.60 -17.45 17.08
C LYS A 106 -20.42 -17.64 16.12
N LYS A 107 -19.98 -16.56 15.45
CA LYS A 107 -18.58 -16.47 15.01
C LYS A 107 -17.74 -16.35 16.29
N LYS A 108 -17.29 -17.47 16.85
CA LYS A 108 -16.10 -17.47 17.70
C LYS A 108 -14.99 -16.94 16.77
N THR A 109 -14.42 -15.80 17.12
CA THR A 109 -13.16 -15.32 16.57
C THR A 109 -12.09 -16.29 17.04
N ASP A 110 -11.88 -17.33 16.26
CA ASP A 110 -10.78 -18.25 16.46
C ASP A 110 -9.55 -17.55 15.89
N ASP A 111 -8.73 -16.96 16.76
CA ASP A 111 -7.51 -16.22 16.38
C ASP A 111 -6.40 -17.15 15.89
N GLN A 112 -6.65 -18.47 15.82
CA GLN A 112 -5.67 -19.43 15.34
C GLN A 112 -5.72 -19.57 13.81
N LYS A 113 -4.56 -19.40 13.18
CA LYS A 113 -4.40 -19.56 11.73
C LYS A 113 -4.24 -21.03 11.34
N THR A 114 -4.87 -21.40 10.25
CA THR A 114 -4.64 -22.69 9.57
C THR A 114 -3.38 -22.60 8.68
N ILE A 115 -2.88 -23.76 8.23
CA ILE A 115 -1.79 -23.78 7.24
C ILE A 115 -2.21 -23.15 5.92
N TYR A 116 -3.48 -23.20 5.56
CA TYR A 116 -4.03 -22.58 4.35
C TYR A 116 -4.07 -21.05 4.46
N ASP A 117 -4.32 -20.51 5.66
CA ASP A 117 -4.26 -19.06 5.90
C ASP A 117 -2.83 -18.56 5.71
N ALA A 118 -1.83 -19.33 6.17
CA ALA A 118 -0.43 -19.01 5.97
C ALA A 118 -0.02 -19.03 4.48
N PHE A 119 -0.50 -19.99 3.71
CA PHE A 119 -0.28 -20.00 2.26
C PHE A 119 -1.00 -18.84 1.57
N ASN A 120 -2.21 -18.50 1.96
CA ASN A 120 -2.93 -17.34 1.42
C ASN A 120 -2.16 -16.02 1.69
N GLU A 121 -1.53 -15.88 2.87
CA GLU A 121 -0.64 -14.75 3.15
C GLU A 121 0.60 -14.76 2.25
N LEU A 122 1.24 -15.92 2.04
CA LEU A 122 2.41 -16.05 1.18
C LEU A 122 2.10 -15.70 -0.28
N TRP A 123 0.94 -16.12 -0.78
CA TRP A 123 0.53 -15.88 -2.16
C TRP A 123 0.00 -14.46 -2.41
N ARG A 124 -0.30 -13.74 -1.34
CA ARG A 124 -0.85 -12.41 -1.45
C ARG A 124 0.17 -11.46 -2.07
N ASN A 125 -0.22 -10.79 -3.14
CA ASN A 125 0.60 -9.77 -3.76
C ASN A 125 0.44 -8.44 -3.01
N SER A 126 1.33 -8.19 -2.07
CA SER A 126 1.30 -6.98 -1.23
C SER A 126 1.43 -5.68 -2.02
N ILE A 127 1.99 -5.70 -3.24
CA ILE A 127 2.11 -4.51 -4.10
C ILE A 127 0.74 -3.96 -4.49
N ILE A 128 -0.25 -4.84 -4.70
CA ILE A 128 -1.60 -4.45 -5.14
C ILE A 128 -2.66 -4.61 -4.05
N SER A 129 -2.36 -5.42 -3.02
CA SER A 129 -3.33 -5.73 -1.97
C SER A 129 -3.11 -4.96 -0.67
N ASP A 130 -1.94 -4.34 -0.46
CA ASP A 130 -1.65 -3.53 0.72
C ASP A 130 -1.73 -2.04 0.40
N THR A 131 -2.20 -1.29 1.38
CA THR A 131 -2.28 0.18 1.31
C THR A 131 -1.34 0.78 2.31
N ASN A 132 -0.78 1.93 1.99
CA ASN A 132 0.10 2.69 2.85
C ASN A 132 -0.07 4.19 2.63
N GLU A 133 0.28 4.97 3.63
CA GLU A 133 0.41 6.41 3.46
C GLU A 133 1.60 6.72 2.54
N PRO A 134 1.41 7.49 1.46
CA PRO A 134 2.48 7.77 0.50
C PRO A 134 3.61 8.60 1.11
N GLY A 135 3.34 9.37 2.17
CA GLY A 135 4.30 10.27 2.80
C GLY A 135 4.83 11.29 1.80
N SER A 136 6.12 11.61 1.91
CA SER A 136 6.76 12.66 1.10
C SER A 136 6.74 12.42 -0.40
N THR A 137 6.44 11.21 -0.87
CA THR A 137 6.27 10.94 -2.31
C THR A 137 4.99 11.57 -2.87
N TYR A 138 4.06 12.01 -2.02
CA TYR A 138 2.87 12.76 -2.42
C TYR A 138 3.16 14.24 -2.74
N LYS A 139 4.23 14.84 -2.22
CA LYS A 139 4.54 16.27 -2.35
C LYS A 139 4.62 16.78 -3.81
N PRO A 140 5.15 16.03 -4.78
CA PRO A 140 5.06 16.42 -6.19
C PRO A 140 3.63 16.60 -6.68
N PHE A 141 2.68 15.80 -6.22
CA PHE A 141 1.26 15.94 -6.59
C PHE A 141 0.66 17.24 -6.01
N THR A 142 0.98 17.59 -4.76
CA THR A 142 0.58 18.86 -4.16
C THR A 142 1.14 20.03 -4.97
N VAL A 143 2.42 20.04 -5.29
CA VAL A 143 3.01 21.12 -6.08
C VAL A 143 2.44 21.18 -7.50
N ALA A 144 2.22 20.04 -8.15
CA ALA A 144 1.59 19.99 -9.47
C ALA A 144 0.16 20.53 -9.44
N THR A 145 -0.61 20.21 -8.40
CA THR A 145 -1.95 20.79 -8.16
C THR A 145 -1.90 22.30 -8.07
N GLY A 146 -0.96 22.83 -7.26
CA GLY A 146 -0.81 24.27 -7.08
C GLY A 146 -0.43 25.00 -8.38
N LEU A 147 0.47 24.44 -9.16
CA LEU A 147 0.89 25.02 -10.44
C LEU A 147 -0.23 24.94 -11.49
N GLU A 148 -0.86 23.80 -11.65
CA GLU A 148 -1.90 23.58 -12.66
C GLU A 148 -3.19 24.37 -12.35
N SER A 149 -3.54 24.51 -11.10
CA SER A 149 -4.70 25.32 -10.67
C SER A 149 -4.45 26.83 -10.71
N GLY A 150 -3.22 27.27 -10.92
CA GLY A 150 -2.83 28.67 -10.85
C GLY A 150 -2.70 29.22 -9.40
N ALA A 151 -2.79 28.34 -8.39
CA ALA A 151 -2.53 28.72 -7.01
C ALA A 151 -1.04 29.05 -6.79
N LEU A 152 -0.16 28.44 -7.56
CA LEU A 152 1.29 28.71 -7.56
C LEU A 152 1.74 29.27 -8.91
N THR A 153 2.79 30.11 -8.87
CA THR A 153 3.46 30.67 -10.04
C THR A 153 4.79 29.99 -10.36
N GLY A 154 5.31 29.18 -9.40
CA GLY A 154 6.63 28.56 -9.47
C GLY A 154 7.76 29.36 -8.83
N ASN A 155 7.52 30.63 -8.44
CA ASN A 155 8.50 31.53 -7.87
C ASN A 155 8.30 31.81 -6.38
N GLU A 156 7.49 31.00 -5.71
CA GLU A 156 7.18 31.16 -4.29
C GLU A 156 8.39 30.93 -3.39
N ASN A 157 8.40 31.67 -2.29
CA ASN A 157 9.34 31.47 -1.19
C ASN A 157 8.56 31.12 0.07
N TYR A 158 9.14 30.26 0.89
CA TYR A 158 8.58 29.78 2.15
C TYR A 158 9.57 29.98 3.28
N PHE A 159 9.05 30.23 4.48
CA PHE A 159 9.85 30.27 5.69
C PHE A 159 9.49 29.11 6.59
N CYS A 160 10.47 28.24 6.88
CA CYS A 160 10.29 27.05 7.70
C CYS A 160 11.06 27.17 9.02
N THR A 161 10.34 27.25 10.11
CA THR A 161 10.89 27.28 11.48
C THR A 161 11.02 25.88 12.10
N GLY A 162 10.78 24.81 11.30
CA GLY A 162 10.78 23.42 11.78
C GLY A 162 9.39 22.90 12.17
N SER A 163 8.38 23.75 12.21
CA SER A 163 6.98 23.34 12.45
C SER A 163 6.01 24.44 12.02
N LEU A 164 4.73 24.09 11.92
CA LEU A 164 3.63 25.02 11.68
C LEU A 164 2.48 24.69 12.62
N MET A 165 1.96 25.72 13.29
CA MET A 165 0.77 25.60 14.11
C MET A 165 -0.48 25.59 13.21
N VAL A 166 -1.24 24.49 13.22
CA VAL A 166 -2.47 24.34 12.46
C VAL A 166 -3.61 24.06 13.44
N GLY A 167 -4.49 25.03 13.62
CA GLY A 167 -5.48 24.98 14.67
C GLY A 167 -4.81 24.88 16.05
N LYS A 168 -5.05 23.76 16.76
CA LYS A 168 -4.46 23.47 18.07
C LYS A 168 -3.29 22.49 18.01
N ARG A 169 -2.85 22.07 16.81
CA ARG A 169 -1.78 21.09 16.62
C ARG A 169 -0.53 21.74 16.05
N ASN A 170 0.62 21.45 16.64
CA ASN A 170 1.91 21.81 16.06
C ASN A 170 2.40 20.65 15.18
N ILE A 171 2.45 20.89 13.86
CA ILE A 171 2.84 19.87 12.88
C ILE A 171 4.29 20.10 12.47
N GLY A 172 5.13 19.10 12.71
CA GLY A 172 6.57 19.18 12.52
C GLY A 172 7.04 19.06 11.07
N CYS A 173 8.21 19.64 10.84
CA CYS A 173 9.03 19.36 9.69
C CYS A 173 10.27 18.56 10.12
N SER A 174 10.91 17.86 9.20
CA SER A 174 12.12 17.08 9.50
C SER A 174 13.28 17.96 10.01
N HIS A 175 13.37 19.20 9.51
CA HIS A 175 14.42 20.16 9.85
C HIS A 175 13.89 21.60 9.82
N VAL A 176 14.63 22.52 10.42
CA VAL A 176 14.47 23.97 10.22
C VAL A 176 15.15 24.32 8.89
N HIS A 177 14.37 24.75 7.90
CA HIS A 177 14.92 25.06 6.57
C HIS A 177 15.20 26.56 6.36
N GLY A 178 14.65 27.46 7.21
CA GLY A 178 14.72 28.90 7.02
C GLY A 178 13.98 29.36 5.77
N ASN A 179 14.52 30.37 5.11
CA ASN A 179 14.01 30.85 3.81
C ASN A 179 14.40 29.91 2.69
N ILE A 180 13.42 29.38 1.97
CA ILE A 180 13.61 28.44 0.85
C ILE A 180 12.67 28.78 -0.29
N THR A 181 13.13 28.54 -1.51
CA THR A 181 12.31 28.61 -2.73
C THR A 181 11.36 27.41 -2.82
N LEU A 182 10.36 27.45 -3.70
CA LEU A 182 9.50 26.30 -4.01
C LEU A 182 10.35 25.08 -4.45
N LYS A 183 11.37 25.30 -5.29
CA LYS A 183 12.29 24.24 -5.73
C LYS A 183 13.03 23.59 -4.56
N ASP A 184 13.56 24.42 -3.65
CA ASP A 184 14.25 23.92 -2.46
C ASP A 184 13.28 23.23 -1.50
N ALA A 185 12.03 23.68 -1.40
CA ALA A 185 11.00 23.07 -0.57
C ALA A 185 10.69 21.62 -1.01
N VAL A 186 10.67 21.36 -2.31
CA VAL A 186 10.55 20.00 -2.87
C VAL A 186 11.83 19.21 -2.62
N ALA A 187 12.99 19.75 -2.98
CA ALA A 187 14.27 19.07 -2.87
C ALA A 187 14.63 18.69 -1.43
N LYS A 188 14.30 19.55 -0.45
CA LYS A 188 14.53 19.33 0.98
C LYS A 188 13.35 18.67 1.68
N SER A 189 12.30 18.33 0.94
CA SER A 189 11.10 17.69 1.48
C SER A 189 10.45 18.45 2.64
N CYS A 190 10.28 19.77 2.51
CA CYS A 190 9.78 20.63 3.56
C CYS A 190 8.27 20.48 3.78
N ASN A 191 7.85 19.92 4.94
CA ASN A 191 6.43 19.80 5.29
C ASN A 191 5.74 21.15 5.46
N VAL A 192 6.43 22.15 6.06
CA VAL A 192 5.86 23.48 6.29
C VAL A 192 5.48 24.16 4.97
N ALA A 193 6.35 24.05 3.95
CA ALA A 193 6.03 24.58 2.63
C ALA A 193 4.82 23.87 2.01
N MET A 194 4.75 22.54 2.10
CA MET A 194 3.62 21.76 1.55
C MET A 194 2.30 22.11 2.24
N MET A 195 2.29 22.27 3.56
CA MET A 195 1.09 22.72 4.29
C MET A 195 0.60 24.10 3.79
N ASN A 196 1.52 25.04 3.61
CA ASN A 196 1.18 26.37 3.08
C ASN A 196 0.66 26.29 1.63
N ILE A 197 1.20 25.40 0.81
CA ILE A 197 0.70 25.14 -0.55
C ILE A 197 -0.71 24.58 -0.48
N GLY A 198 -0.96 23.54 0.29
CA GLY A 198 -2.30 22.97 0.45
C GLY A 198 -3.34 23.98 0.94
N PHE A 199 -2.98 24.88 1.85
CA PHE A 199 -3.87 25.98 2.27
C PHE A 199 -4.15 26.98 1.13
N LYS A 200 -3.16 27.27 0.31
CA LYS A 200 -3.30 28.18 -0.82
C LYS A 200 -4.17 27.58 -1.94
N GLU A 201 -4.09 26.26 -2.16
CA GLU A 201 -4.97 25.50 -3.06
C GLU A 201 -6.40 25.46 -2.56
N GLY A 202 -6.58 25.26 -1.26
CA GLY A 202 -7.87 25.07 -0.63
C GLY A 202 -8.44 23.66 -0.82
N ALA A 203 -9.45 23.35 -0.01
CA ALA A 203 -10.04 22.00 0.08
C ALA A 203 -10.58 21.47 -1.24
N ASP A 204 -11.34 22.29 -1.95
CA ASP A 204 -12.03 21.88 -3.20
C ASP A 204 -11.03 21.61 -4.32
N THR A 205 -10.01 22.47 -4.47
CA THR A 205 -8.95 22.30 -5.47
C THR A 205 -8.13 21.07 -5.16
N PHE A 206 -7.70 20.91 -3.90
CA PHE A 206 -6.94 19.75 -3.46
C PHE A 206 -7.68 18.45 -3.75
N TYR A 207 -8.96 18.35 -3.36
CA TYR A 207 -9.80 17.18 -3.65
C TYR A 207 -10.01 16.94 -5.13
N LYS A 208 -10.27 17.99 -5.92
CA LYS A 208 -10.44 17.88 -7.38
C LYS A 208 -9.22 17.23 -8.03
N TYR A 209 -8.03 17.71 -7.72
CA TYR A 209 -6.80 17.20 -8.34
C TYR A 209 -6.40 15.82 -7.80
N GLN A 210 -6.66 15.52 -6.53
CA GLN A 210 -6.52 14.16 -6.00
C GLN A 210 -7.30 13.15 -6.86
N ASN A 211 -8.53 13.49 -7.26
CA ASN A 211 -9.32 12.65 -8.15
C ASN A 211 -8.77 12.62 -9.60
N ILE A 212 -8.24 13.75 -10.11
CA ILE A 212 -7.62 13.80 -11.45
C ILE A 212 -6.40 12.89 -11.51
N PHE A 213 -5.57 12.87 -10.48
CA PHE A 213 -4.42 11.96 -10.36
C PHE A 213 -4.81 10.49 -10.13
N GLY A 214 -6.09 10.20 -9.89
CA GLY A 214 -6.59 8.83 -9.79
C GLY A 214 -6.54 8.22 -8.38
N PHE A 215 -6.19 8.99 -7.35
CA PHE A 215 -6.24 8.48 -5.97
C PHE A 215 -7.66 8.03 -5.60
N GLY A 216 -7.77 6.87 -4.96
CA GLY A 216 -9.06 6.27 -4.61
C GLY A 216 -9.79 5.58 -5.78
N ARG A 217 -9.12 5.38 -6.90
CA ARG A 217 -9.65 4.62 -8.05
C ARG A 217 -8.83 3.35 -8.27
N SER A 218 -9.48 2.32 -8.84
CA SER A 218 -8.77 1.15 -9.34
C SER A 218 -7.74 1.56 -10.41
N THR A 219 -6.56 0.97 -10.34
CA THR A 219 -5.48 1.21 -11.31
C THR A 219 -5.74 0.53 -12.66
N GLY A 220 -6.64 -0.47 -12.68
CA GLY A 220 -6.90 -1.30 -13.85
C GLY A 220 -5.81 -2.36 -14.10
N ILE A 221 -4.97 -2.65 -13.10
CA ILE A 221 -4.03 -3.76 -13.19
C ILE A 221 -4.80 -5.07 -13.41
N ASP A 222 -4.38 -5.87 -14.40
CA ASP A 222 -5.03 -7.12 -14.77
C ASP A 222 -4.58 -8.29 -13.87
N LEU A 223 -4.71 -8.09 -12.55
CA LEU A 223 -4.42 -9.07 -11.52
C LEU A 223 -5.52 -9.08 -10.46
N PRO A 224 -5.86 -10.24 -9.90
CA PRO A 224 -6.83 -10.32 -8.80
C PRO A 224 -6.24 -9.78 -7.50
N GLY A 225 -7.10 -9.22 -6.65
CA GLY A 225 -6.73 -8.84 -5.29
C GLY A 225 -6.28 -7.37 -5.13
N GLU A 226 -6.51 -6.51 -6.13
CA GLU A 226 -6.35 -5.06 -5.94
C GLU A 226 -7.31 -4.56 -4.87
N THR A 227 -6.77 -3.83 -3.87
CA THR A 227 -7.58 -3.29 -2.78
C THR A 227 -8.38 -2.08 -3.25
N ASP A 228 -9.68 -2.05 -2.93
CA ASP A 228 -10.52 -0.86 -3.12
C ASP A 228 -10.12 0.23 -2.11
N THR A 229 -9.50 1.29 -2.61
CA THR A 229 -9.01 2.42 -1.82
C THR A 229 -9.99 3.59 -1.75
N LYS A 230 -11.17 3.49 -2.34
CA LYS A 230 -12.15 4.57 -2.42
C LYS A 230 -12.57 5.11 -1.05
N SER A 231 -12.72 4.22 -0.07
CA SER A 231 -13.09 4.60 1.31
C SER A 231 -11.92 5.10 2.15
N LEU A 232 -10.68 4.92 1.68
CA LEU A 232 -9.46 5.33 2.37
C LEU A 232 -9.02 6.75 2.01
N VAL A 233 -9.55 7.30 0.92
CA VAL A 233 -9.21 8.63 0.43
C VAL A 233 -10.24 9.64 0.92
N TYR A 234 -9.78 10.75 1.49
CA TYR A 234 -10.64 11.80 1.98
C TYR A 234 -11.40 12.51 0.85
N ASN A 235 -12.58 13.00 1.17
CA ASN A 235 -13.41 13.82 0.27
C ASN A 235 -13.29 15.32 0.60
N ALA A 236 -13.92 16.17 -0.20
CA ALA A 236 -13.85 17.62 -0.03
C ALA A 236 -14.30 18.10 1.38
N SER A 237 -15.31 17.45 1.98
CA SER A 237 -15.80 17.83 3.31
C SER A 237 -14.78 17.52 4.43
N ASN A 238 -13.97 16.47 4.26
CA ASN A 238 -12.90 16.14 5.19
C ASN A 238 -11.79 17.21 5.15
N TYR A 239 -11.47 17.74 3.97
CA TYR A 239 -10.46 18.78 3.77
C TYR A 239 -10.88 20.17 4.27
N SER A 240 -12.14 20.37 4.64
CA SER A 240 -12.57 21.57 5.39
C SER A 240 -11.89 21.65 6.76
N ASN A 241 -11.44 20.52 7.31
CA ASN A 241 -10.57 20.50 8.49
C ASN A 241 -9.13 20.86 8.08
N SER A 242 -8.64 21.96 8.59
CA SER A 242 -7.31 22.48 8.24
C SER A 242 -6.16 21.51 8.61
N VAL A 243 -6.31 20.71 9.67
CA VAL A 243 -5.29 19.71 10.05
C VAL A 243 -5.25 18.59 9.02
N THR A 244 -6.41 18.09 8.58
CA THR A 244 -6.52 17.07 7.55
C THR A 244 -5.92 17.55 6.23
N LEU A 245 -6.26 18.75 5.78
CA LEU A 245 -5.67 19.33 4.56
C LEU A 245 -4.15 19.49 4.68
N ALA A 246 -3.68 20.00 5.82
CA ALA A 246 -2.25 20.21 6.07
C ALA A 246 -1.45 18.91 6.01
N THR A 247 -1.92 17.84 6.68
CA THR A 247 -1.21 16.56 6.73
C THR A 247 -1.25 15.83 5.39
N ASN A 248 -2.38 15.89 4.69
CA ASN A 248 -2.48 15.30 3.35
C ASN A 248 -1.61 16.00 2.31
N ALA A 249 -1.34 17.30 2.46
CA ALA A 249 -0.44 18.03 1.55
C ALA A 249 0.99 17.46 1.50
N PHE A 250 1.40 16.70 2.52
CA PHE A 250 2.67 15.96 2.48
C PHE A 250 2.51 14.44 2.61
N GLY A 251 1.30 13.93 2.33
CA GLY A 251 1.00 12.50 2.16
C GLY A 251 0.81 11.71 3.43
N GLN A 252 0.38 12.33 4.53
CA GLN A 252 0.08 11.67 5.81
C GLN A 252 -1.36 11.95 6.25
N ASN A 253 -1.97 10.98 6.97
CA ASN A 253 -3.27 10.99 7.66
C ASN A 253 -4.25 9.98 7.13
#